data_16bff23e2c03280b15b51a1b5eded04d
#
_entry.id   16bff23e2c03280b15b51a1b5eded04d
#
_cell.length_a   1.000
_cell.length_b   1.000
_cell.length_c   1.000
_cell.angle_alpha   90.00
_cell.angle_beta   90.00
_cell.angle_gamma   90.00
#
_symmetry.space_group_name_H-M   'P 1'
#
loop_
_entity.id
_entity.type
_entity.pdbx_description
1 polymer ?
#
loop_
_entity_poly.entity_id
_entity_poly.type
_entity_poly.pdbx_seq_one_letter_code
_entity_poly.pdbx_strand_id
1 'polypeptide(L)'
;MAQGEVVVKICGRATFACGADLKRLLGELRGRGWQRFTFDLTGCPLMDSTFLGILAGFGMKVSEAKGRKATLLNPSSKIVDLLDNLGVGHLFETQQGTTALADQCQPVELSGPPASKAETTRTALEAHETLMAIEPSNAPKFKDVIRFLAEDLNKLEPPSPPSP
;
A
#
# COMPACT_ATOMS: atom_id res chain seq x y z
N MET A 1 -8.38 22.25 13.62
CA MET A 1 -8.75 21.08 14.44
C MET A 1 -8.06 19.85 13.90
N ALA A 2 -7.46 19.06 14.78
CA ALA A 2 -6.94 17.76 14.39
C ALA A 2 -8.11 16.86 14.00
N GLN A 3 -8.15 16.37 12.78
CA GLN A 3 -9.12 15.37 12.37
C GLN A 3 -8.83 14.06 13.12
N GLY A 4 -9.87 13.31 13.44
CA GLY A 4 -9.77 12.10 14.23
C GLY A 4 -9.13 10.94 13.48
N GLU A 5 -9.68 9.77 13.64
CA GLU A 5 -9.27 8.53 13.01
C GLU A 5 -10.03 8.28 11.71
N VAL A 6 -9.35 7.76 10.71
CA VAL A 6 -9.98 7.20 9.52
C VAL A 6 -9.74 5.70 9.47
N VAL A 7 -10.79 4.95 9.15
CA VAL A 7 -10.73 3.51 8.95
C VAL A 7 -10.91 3.20 7.47
N VAL A 8 -9.97 2.46 6.91
CA VAL A 8 -10.04 1.94 5.54
C VAL A 8 -10.28 0.44 5.63
N LYS A 9 -11.43 0.00 5.19
CA LYS A 9 -11.79 -1.42 5.18
C LYS A 9 -11.38 -2.05 3.84
N ILE A 10 -10.56 -3.09 3.91
CA ILE A 10 -10.05 -3.81 2.74
C ILE A 10 -10.69 -5.19 2.73
N CYS A 11 -11.47 -5.47 1.69
CA CYS A 11 -12.20 -6.71 1.53
C CYS A 11 -11.72 -7.48 0.30
N GLY A 12 -11.66 -8.81 0.41
CA GLY A 12 -11.19 -9.68 -0.65
C GLY A 12 -9.67 -9.71 -0.76
N ARG A 13 -9.18 -10.19 -1.89
CA ARG A 13 -7.75 -10.30 -2.16
C ARG A 13 -7.14 -8.94 -2.45
N ALA A 14 -6.18 -8.54 -1.67
CA ALA A 14 -5.45 -7.29 -1.84
C ALA A 14 -4.22 -7.53 -2.74
N THR A 15 -4.36 -7.26 -4.03
CA THR A 15 -3.34 -7.57 -5.02
C THR A 15 -2.92 -6.33 -5.83
N PHE A 16 -1.91 -6.51 -6.66
CA PHE A 16 -1.41 -5.47 -7.57
C PHE A 16 -2.53 -4.83 -8.43
N ALA A 17 -3.59 -5.57 -8.72
CA ALA A 17 -4.71 -5.05 -9.50
C ALA A 17 -5.43 -3.86 -8.84
N CYS A 18 -5.40 -3.81 -7.51
CA CYS A 18 -5.99 -2.73 -6.71
C CYS A 18 -4.96 -1.70 -6.23
N GLY A 19 -3.69 -1.89 -6.56
CA GLY A 19 -2.60 -1.07 -6.02
C GLY A 19 -2.69 0.40 -6.37
N ALA A 20 -2.97 0.72 -7.62
CA ALA A 20 -3.10 2.11 -8.06
C ALA A 20 -4.28 2.82 -7.38
N ASP A 21 -5.40 2.13 -7.20
CA ASP A 21 -6.57 2.66 -6.50
C ASP A 21 -6.26 2.92 -5.02
N LEU A 22 -5.58 1.99 -4.37
CA LEU A 22 -5.10 2.18 -3.01
C LEU A 22 -4.18 3.40 -2.90
N LYS A 23 -3.22 3.53 -3.79
CA LYS A 23 -2.28 4.65 -3.81
C LYS A 23 -3.01 6.00 -3.94
N ARG A 24 -4.00 6.09 -4.81
CA ARG A 24 -4.84 7.29 -4.97
C ARG A 24 -5.60 7.62 -3.69
N LEU A 25 -6.28 6.62 -3.12
CA LEU A 25 -7.05 6.79 -1.88
C LEU A 25 -6.16 7.28 -0.73
N LEU A 26 -5.03 6.65 -0.53
CA LEU A 26 -4.09 7.04 0.53
C LEU A 26 -3.53 8.46 0.34
N GLY A 27 -3.28 8.85 -0.91
CA GLY A 27 -2.89 10.21 -1.26
C GLY A 27 -3.95 11.24 -0.87
N GLU A 28 -5.21 10.97 -1.20
CA GLU A 28 -6.33 11.84 -0.84
C GLU A 28 -6.51 11.95 0.68
N LEU A 29 -6.45 10.83 1.38
CA LEU A 29 -6.62 10.81 2.84
C LEU A 29 -5.51 11.60 3.55
N ARG A 30 -4.27 11.50 3.07
CA ARG A 30 -3.17 12.30 3.62
C ARG A 30 -3.41 13.80 3.41
N GLY A 31 -3.89 14.19 2.24
CA GLY A 31 -4.18 15.59 1.90
C GLY A 31 -5.29 16.20 2.76
N ARG A 32 -6.15 15.38 3.35
CA ARG A 32 -7.26 15.85 4.20
C ARG A 32 -6.89 16.09 5.66
N GLY A 33 -5.67 15.82 6.07
CA GLY A 33 -5.18 16.12 7.43
C GLY A 33 -5.57 15.15 8.52
N TRP A 34 -5.96 13.92 8.17
CA TRP A 34 -6.22 12.87 9.15
C TRP A 34 -4.99 12.57 10.00
N GLN A 35 -5.21 12.20 11.27
CA GLN A 35 -4.13 11.98 12.23
C GLN A 35 -3.86 10.50 12.51
N ARG A 36 -4.87 9.67 12.47
CA ARG A 36 -4.79 8.24 12.74
C ARG A 36 -5.40 7.44 11.61
N PHE A 37 -4.74 6.35 11.26
CA PHE A 37 -5.13 5.47 10.16
C PHE A 37 -5.23 4.05 10.67
N THR A 38 -6.38 3.43 10.43
CA THR A 38 -6.63 2.02 10.72
C THR A 38 -7.06 1.33 9.43
N PHE A 39 -6.35 0.25 9.09
CA PHE A 39 -6.71 -0.62 7.97
C PHE A 39 -7.38 -1.86 8.54
N ASP A 40 -8.67 -1.98 8.29
CA ASP A 40 -9.44 -3.15 8.71
C ASP A 40 -9.28 -4.25 7.67
N LEU A 41 -8.55 -5.30 8.06
CA LEU A 41 -8.22 -6.45 7.22
C LEU A 41 -9.09 -7.69 7.54
N THR A 42 -10.15 -7.52 8.32
CA THR A 42 -11.03 -8.62 8.73
C THR A 42 -11.54 -9.42 7.53
N GLY A 43 -11.92 -8.74 6.46
CA GLY A 43 -12.39 -9.36 5.21
C GLY A 43 -11.31 -9.62 4.16
N CYS A 44 -10.03 -9.48 4.50
CA CYS A 44 -8.90 -9.62 3.57
C CYS A 44 -8.09 -10.88 3.89
N PRO A 45 -8.31 -12.01 3.19
CA PRO A 45 -7.65 -13.26 3.50
C PRO A 45 -6.17 -13.28 3.13
N LEU A 46 -5.78 -12.51 2.11
CA LEU A 46 -4.40 -12.45 1.66
C LEU A 46 -4.08 -11.14 0.96
N MET A 47 -2.80 -10.85 0.92
CA MET A 47 -2.24 -9.64 0.31
C MET A 47 -0.98 -10.03 -0.46
N ASP A 48 -0.72 -9.37 -1.59
CA ASP A 48 0.54 -9.54 -2.30
C ASP A 48 1.59 -8.48 -1.91
N SER A 49 2.80 -8.66 -2.39
CA SER A 49 3.92 -7.76 -2.08
C SER A 49 3.74 -6.36 -2.66
N THR A 50 3.05 -6.20 -3.78
CA THR A 50 2.74 -4.89 -4.35
C THR A 50 1.85 -4.10 -3.41
N PHE A 51 0.73 -4.69 -2.99
CA PHE A 51 -0.21 -4.04 -2.08
C PHE A 51 0.46 -3.71 -0.75
N LEU A 52 1.21 -4.65 -0.18
CA LEU A 52 1.93 -4.42 1.06
C LEU A 52 3.01 -3.34 0.91
N GLY A 53 3.72 -3.28 -0.21
CA GLY A 53 4.70 -2.23 -0.47
C GLY A 53 4.10 -0.83 -0.46
N ILE A 54 2.89 -0.68 -1.00
CA ILE A 54 2.14 0.59 -0.96
C ILE A 54 1.76 0.95 0.48
N LEU A 55 1.22 -0.02 1.23
CA LEU A 55 0.89 0.20 2.66
C LEU A 55 2.12 0.51 3.50
N ALA A 56 3.22 -0.18 3.28
CA ALA A 56 4.47 0.04 4.00
C ALA A 56 5.04 1.44 3.76
N GLY A 57 5.06 1.89 2.52
CA GLY A 57 5.46 3.25 2.16
C GLY A 57 4.58 4.31 2.82
N PHE A 58 3.27 4.08 2.84
CA PHE A 58 2.32 4.95 3.54
C PHE A 58 2.56 4.95 5.06
N GLY A 59 2.70 3.77 5.66
CA GLY A 59 2.95 3.62 7.10
C GLY A 59 4.23 4.33 7.54
N MET A 60 5.28 4.25 6.73
CA MET A 60 6.52 4.96 6.97
C MET A 60 6.31 6.48 6.98
N LYS A 61 5.64 7.01 5.98
CA LYS A 61 5.34 8.46 5.86
C LYS A 61 4.46 8.96 7.01
N VAL A 62 3.47 8.18 7.43
CA VAL A 62 2.61 8.50 8.58
C VAL A 62 3.42 8.54 9.87
N SER A 63 4.27 7.55 10.07
CA SER A 63 5.13 7.47 11.26
C SER A 63 6.08 8.66 11.34
N GLU A 64 6.72 9.03 10.22
CA GLU A 64 7.61 10.18 10.16
C GLU A 64 6.88 11.51 10.41
N ALA A 65 5.70 11.69 9.82
CA ALA A 65 4.96 12.94 9.91
C ALA A 65 4.21 13.12 11.24
N LYS A 66 3.73 12.03 11.84
CA LYS A 66 2.83 12.05 12.99
C LYS A 66 3.42 11.46 14.27
N GLY A 67 4.57 10.80 14.19
CA GLY A 67 5.16 10.07 15.32
C GLY A 67 4.32 8.90 15.82
N ARG A 68 3.41 8.39 14.99
CA ARG A 68 2.49 7.29 15.32
C ARG A 68 2.43 6.31 14.17
N LYS A 69 2.28 5.04 14.50
CA LYS A 69 2.11 3.99 13.50
C LYS A 69 0.65 3.88 13.05
N ALA A 70 0.45 3.50 11.79
CA ALA A 70 -0.84 3.05 11.33
C ALA A 70 -1.19 1.69 11.95
N THR A 71 -2.48 1.44 12.15
CA THR A 71 -2.96 0.19 12.75
C THR A 71 -3.45 -0.77 11.66
N LEU A 72 -3.07 -2.04 11.78
CA LEU A 72 -3.66 -3.14 11.01
C LEU A 72 -4.61 -3.90 11.94
N LEU A 73 -5.90 -3.87 11.62
CA LEU A 73 -6.93 -4.52 12.42
C LEU A 73 -7.23 -5.90 11.82
N ASN A 74 -7.11 -6.94 12.65
CA ASN A 74 -7.39 -8.34 12.28
C ASN A 74 -6.64 -8.85 11.03
N PRO A 75 -5.32 -8.63 10.89
CA PRO A 75 -4.59 -9.24 9.79
C PRO A 75 -4.65 -10.77 9.90
N SER A 76 -4.87 -11.45 8.77
CA SER A 76 -4.82 -12.91 8.73
C SER A 76 -3.40 -13.42 9.02
N SER A 77 -3.27 -14.70 9.38
CA SER A 77 -1.95 -15.29 9.58
C SER A 77 -1.04 -15.17 8.35
N LYS A 78 -1.61 -15.29 7.15
CA LYS A 78 -0.87 -15.11 5.90
C LYS A 78 -0.33 -13.69 5.71
N ILE A 79 -1.11 -12.69 6.13
CA ILE A 79 -0.67 -11.28 6.09
C ILE A 79 0.42 -11.05 7.14
N VAL A 80 0.27 -11.59 8.34
CA VAL A 80 1.30 -11.50 9.38
C VAL A 80 2.60 -12.14 8.90
N ASP A 81 2.53 -13.35 8.32
CA ASP A 81 3.70 -14.02 7.74
C ASP A 81 4.37 -13.18 6.65
N LEU A 82 3.58 -12.53 5.80
CA LEU A 82 4.11 -11.66 4.76
C LEU A 82 4.82 -10.43 5.36
N LEU A 83 4.24 -9.80 6.38
CA LEU A 83 4.86 -8.68 7.10
C LEU A 83 6.21 -9.09 7.69
N ASP A 84 6.27 -10.25 8.32
CA ASP A 84 7.48 -10.77 8.94
C ASP A 84 8.53 -11.13 7.89
N ASN A 85 8.13 -11.82 6.84
CA ASN A 85 9.03 -12.22 5.75
C ASN A 85 9.65 -11.03 5.01
N LEU A 86 8.92 -9.94 4.90
CA LEU A 86 9.41 -8.73 4.23
C LEU A 86 9.99 -7.68 5.20
N GLY A 87 10.00 -7.97 6.50
CA GLY A 87 10.64 -7.12 7.51
C GLY A 87 9.99 -5.76 7.68
N VAL A 88 8.69 -5.64 7.44
CA VAL A 88 7.98 -4.35 7.50
C VAL A 88 6.94 -4.26 8.62
N GLY A 89 6.81 -5.31 9.44
CA GLY A 89 5.85 -5.35 10.55
C GLY A 89 6.04 -4.22 11.57
N HIS A 90 7.27 -3.75 11.74
CA HIS A 90 7.60 -2.67 12.69
C HIS A 90 6.98 -1.31 12.30
N LEU A 91 6.49 -1.15 11.08
CA LEU A 91 5.85 0.08 10.60
C LEU A 91 4.40 0.21 11.08
N PHE A 92 3.83 -0.86 11.59
CA PHE A 92 2.41 -0.93 11.95
C PHE A 92 2.23 -1.41 13.38
N GLU A 93 1.08 -1.04 13.97
CA GLU A 93 0.54 -1.70 15.15
C GLU A 93 -0.52 -2.69 14.70
N THR A 94 -0.45 -3.93 15.17
CA THR A 94 -1.47 -4.94 14.90
C THR A 94 -2.42 -5.05 16.07
N GLN A 95 -3.73 -5.05 15.77
CA GLN A 95 -4.78 -5.20 16.77
C GLN A 95 -5.79 -6.25 16.33
N GLN A 96 -6.39 -6.90 17.31
CA GLN A 96 -7.51 -7.84 17.12
C GLN A 96 -8.76 -7.24 17.75
N GLY A 97 -9.92 -7.50 17.16
CA GLY A 97 -11.19 -7.06 17.69
C GLY A 97 -12.04 -6.29 16.69
N THR A 98 -12.89 -5.42 17.19
CA THR A 98 -13.80 -4.59 16.39
C THR A 98 -13.64 -3.12 16.78
N THR A 99 -13.92 -2.25 15.83
CA THR A 99 -14.07 -0.81 16.10
C THR A 99 -15.44 -0.35 15.62
N ALA A 100 -16.06 0.58 16.33
CA ALA A 100 -17.34 1.15 15.92
C ALA A 100 -17.25 1.85 14.57
N LEU A 101 -16.09 2.41 14.23
CA LEU A 101 -15.85 3.04 12.93
C LEU A 101 -15.81 2.03 11.79
N ALA A 102 -15.25 0.84 12.01
CA ALA A 102 -15.21 -0.21 11.00
C ALA A 102 -16.61 -0.69 10.59
N ASP A 103 -17.53 -0.74 11.55
CA ASP A 103 -18.93 -1.13 11.30
C ASP A 103 -19.71 -0.06 10.52
N GLN A 104 -19.23 1.17 10.50
CA GLN A 104 -19.84 2.30 9.80
C GLN A 104 -19.22 2.57 8.42
N CYS A 105 -18.26 1.77 8.00
CA CYS A 105 -17.61 1.95 6.70
C CYS A 105 -18.62 1.78 5.56
N GLN A 106 -18.58 2.71 4.61
CA GLN A 106 -19.35 2.64 3.38
C GLN A 106 -18.40 2.35 2.21
N PRO A 107 -18.85 1.59 1.21
CA PRO A 107 -18.07 1.44 -0.01
C PRO A 107 -17.82 2.82 -0.63
N VAL A 108 -16.58 3.05 -1.04
CA VAL A 108 -16.17 4.28 -1.73
C VAL A 108 -15.77 3.90 -3.15
N GLU A 109 -16.45 4.51 -4.12
CA GLU A 109 -16.00 4.48 -5.49
C GLU A 109 -14.97 5.59 -5.70
N LEU A 110 -13.79 5.22 -6.16
CA LEU A 110 -12.77 6.19 -6.49
C LEU A 110 -13.12 6.84 -7.84
N SER A 111 -13.17 8.16 -7.85
CA SER A 111 -13.45 8.91 -9.06
C SER A 111 -12.23 8.90 -9.99
N GLY A 112 -12.50 8.86 -11.27
CA GLY A 112 -11.48 8.89 -12.30
C GLY A 112 -11.45 7.63 -13.18
N PRO A 113 -10.68 7.65 -14.27
CA PRO A 113 -10.56 6.50 -15.15
C PRO A 113 -9.85 5.34 -14.43
N PRO A 114 -10.11 4.08 -14.84
CA PRO A 114 -9.33 2.94 -14.38
C PRO A 114 -7.84 3.16 -14.62
N ALA A 115 -6.99 2.61 -13.75
CA ALA A 115 -5.55 2.69 -13.91
C ALA A 115 -5.13 2.04 -15.24
N SER A 116 -4.28 2.73 -15.99
CA SER A 116 -3.67 2.16 -17.20
C SER A 116 -2.69 1.03 -16.84
N LYS A 117 -2.35 0.21 -17.81
CA LYS A 117 -1.32 -0.81 -17.62
C LYS A 117 0.02 -0.19 -17.18
N ALA A 118 0.39 0.95 -17.76
CA ALA A 118 1.59 1.67 -17.38
C ALA A 118 1.54 2.16 -15.93
N GLU A 119 0.43 2.70 -15.49
CA GLU A 119 0.23 3.14 -14.09
C GLU A 119 0.30 1.96 -13.12
N THR A 120 -0.35 0.86 -13.44
CA THR A 120 -0.32 -0.38 -12.64
C THR A 120 1.10 -0.93 -12.54
N THR A 121 1.84 -0.98 -13.64
CA THR A 121 3.23 -1.44 -13.68
C THR A 121 4.14 -0.53 -12.87
N ARG A 122 4.00 0.78 -13.02
CA ARG A 122 4.77 1.76 -12.26
C ARG A 122 4.51 1.64 -10.76
N THR A 123 3.26 1.49 -10.37
CA THR A 123 2.88 1.33 -8.97
C THR A 123 3.50 0.06 -8.38
N ALA A 124 3.48 -1.05 -9.10
CA ALA A 124 4.12 -2.29 -8.67
C ALA A 124 5.65 -2.14 -8.55
N LEU A 125 6.29 -1.46 -9.50
CA LEU A 125 7.72 -1.18 -9.45
C LEU A 125 8.10 -0.36 -8.21
N GLU A 126 7.41 0.76 -8.00
CA GLU A 126 7.62 1.63 -6.84
C GLU A 126 7.39 0.90 -5.51
N ALA A 127 6.39 0.04 -5.43
CA ALA A 127 6.08 -0.74 -4.24
C ALA A 127 7.24 -1.69 -3.86
N HIS A 128 7.81 -2.39 -4.85
CA HIS A 128 8.93 -3.29 -4.60
C HIS A 128 10.23 -2.54 -4.27
N GLU A 129 10.47 -1.41 -4.93
CA GLU A 129 11.60 -0.53 -4.59
C GLU A 129 11.47 -0.01 -3.15
N THR A 130 10.27 0.34 -2.72
CA THR A 130 9.98 0.76 -1.35
C THR A 130 10.30 -0.35 -0.34
N LEU A 131 9.87 -1.58 -0.61
CA LEU A 131 10.17 -2.73 0.26
C LEU A 131 11.68 -2.99 0.37
N MET A 132 12.43 -2.81 -0.71
CA MET A 132 13.88 -2.95 -0.69
C MET A 132 14.57 -1.79 0.06
N ALA A 133 14.05 -0.58 -0.05
CA ALA A 133 14.58 0.58 0.67
C ALA A 133 14.35 0.47 2.18
N ILE A 134 13.19 -0.05 2.60
CA ILE A 134 12.86 -0.24 4.01
C ILE A 134 13.69 -1.38 4.62
N GLU A 135 13.79 -2.50 3.91
CA GLU A 135 14.53 -3.68 4.35
C GLU A 135 15.41 -4.20 3.23
N PRO A 136 16.72 -3.83 3.24
CA PRO A 136 17.64 -4.20 2.15
C PRO A 136 17.79 -5.70 1.92
N SER A 137 17.52 -6.55 2.90
CA SER A 137 17.52 -8.00 2.72
C SER A 137 16.44 -8.51 1.75
N ASN A 138 15.50 -7.66 1.36
CA ASN A 138 14.52 -7.96 0.33
C ASN A 138 15.10 -7.90 -1.09
N ALA A 139 16.28 -7.33 -1.29
CA ALA A 139 16.88 -7.18 -2.62
C ALA A 139 16.97 -8.49 -3.41
N PRO A 140 17.46 -9.61 -2.86
CA PRO A 140 17.48 -10.88 -3.59
C PRO A 140 16.09 -11.41 -3.97
N LYS A 141 15.07 -11.08 -3.18
CA LYS A 141 13.68 -11.51 -3.42
C LYS A 141 13.04 -10.80 -4.60
N PHE A 142 13.37 -9.52 -4.83
CA PHE A 142 12.68 -8.67 -5.81
C PHE A 142 13.54 -8.21 -6.97
N LYS A 143 14.81 -8.55 -7.01
CA LYS A 143 15.75 -8.14 -8.07
C LYS A 143 15.20 -8.42 -9.47
N ASP A 144 14.73 -9.63 -9.71
CA ASP A 144 14.20 -10.01 -11.01
C ASP A 144 12.83 -9.39 -11.30
N VAL A 145 11.97 -9.30 -10.28
CA VAL A 145 10.65 -8.66 -10.40
C VAL A 145 10.83 -7.19 -10.81
N ILE A 146 11.72 -6.46 -10.15
CA ILE A 146 12.01 -5.06 -10.45
C ILE A 146 12.54 -4.90 -11.87
N ARG A 147 13.44 -5.78 -12.29
CA ARG A 147 13.97 -5.75 -13.66
C ARG A 147 12.87 -5.93 -14.70
N PHE A 148 12.01 -6.94 -14.53
CA PHE A 148 10.90 -7.18 -15.45
C PHE A 148 9.89 -6.03 -15.48
N LEU A 149 9.54 -5.48 -14.32
CA LEU A 149 8.62 -4.35 -14.24
C LEU A 149 9.22 -3.09 -14.90
N ALA A 150 10.51 -2.84 -14.70
CA ALA A 150 11.19 -1.71 -15.34
C ALA A 150 11.25 -1.87 -16.87
N GLU A 151 11.53 -3.08 -17.36
CA GLU A 151 11.52 -3.38 -18.79
C GLU A 151 10.12 -3.21 -19.40
N ASP A 152 9.10 -3.71 -18.73
CA ASP A 152 7.71 -3.57 -19.17
C ASP A 152 7.26 -2.10 -19.18
N LEU A 153 7.62 -1.34 -18.17
CA LEU A 153 7.32 0.08 -18.10
C LEU A 153 7.97 0.85 -19.26
N ASN A 154 9.22 0.54 -19.58
CA ASN A 154 9.93 1.15 -20.70
C ASN A 154 9.26 0.84 -22.06
N LYS A 155 8.67 -0.34 -22.21
CA LYS A 155 7.90 -0.69 -23.41
C LYS A 155 6.57 0.06 -23.49
N LEU A 156 5.91 0.28 -22.35
CA LEU A 156 4.63 0.97 -22.27
C LEU A 156 4.77 2.49 -22.38
N GLU A 157 5.85 3.04 -21.84
CA GLU A 157 6.19 4.46 -21.86
C GLU A 157 7.64 4.61 -22.35
N PRO A 158 7.89 4.50 -23.65
CA PRO A 158 9.25 4.68 -24.16
C PRO A 158 9.75 6.10 -23.85
N PRO A 159 11.06 6.27 -23.58
CA PRO A 159 11.64 7.58 -23.34
C PRO A 159 11.40 8.49 -24.54
N SER A 160 11.11 9.76 -24.29
CA SER A 160 10.93 10.76 -25.35
C SER A 160 12.19 10.83 -26.20
N PRO A 161 12.07 10.93 -27.53
CA PRO A 161 13.26 11.10 -28.37
C PRO A 161 14.01 12.37 -27.97
N PRO A 162 15.35 12.40 -28.06
CA PRO A 162 16.09 13.62 -27.75
C PRO A 162 15.60 14.76 -28.62
N SER A 163 15.44 15.93 -28.00
CA SER A 163 15.06 17.14 -28.75
C SER A 163 16.12 17.47 -29.80
N PRO A 164 15.72 17.87 -31.01
CA PRO A 164 16.67 18.24 -32.06
C PRO A 164 17.52 19.45 -31.68
#